data_9c37d82e7e72ecd1b2aa35b52a19450e
#
_entry.id   9c37d82e7e72ecd1b2aa35b52a19450e
#
_cell.length_a   1.000
_cell.length_b   1.000
_cell.length_c   1.000
_cell.angle_alpha   90.00
_cell.angle_beta   90.00
_cell.angle_gamma   90.00
#
_symmetry.space_group_name_H-M   'P 1'
#
loop_
_entity.id
_entity.type
_entity.pdbx_description
1 polymer ?
#
loop_
_entity_poly.entity_id
_entity_poly.type
_entity_poly.pdbx_seq_one_letter_code
_entity_poly.pdbx_strand_id
1 'polypeptide(L)'
;MLNLNIGDIVTLDIGVIAHGGHFIARHNNQVVFVRHAITGEIANVKITSINSKLAFGDAIKILKSSKDRVKPPCKYSKPGGCGGCDFQHISAEIQQSLKKIIIQDQFKRIAKIDINPDVISVEPFTGLHWRSRLDLAISNNGKTGLYSHKSDAVIEIDECLIAVEKINKSEVFNKWWDGEDRLSMSVSSENELNVNRSGKTILGLDELKEVVEKNTYIISPKSFWQSHINAPSLLVQKVIKYADIKLGDRVCDLYGGVGLFTAPIAKLIGETGEIHLIEKDNDCIRDAKKIFQNKKNIIIHHGKVEQKLSKIKNIGIIILDPPRNGAGRQVIKQIIDKKPKSIVYVSCDPASLARDTKILIENNYTLNNLIGLDLFPMTHHVECVASFTEQKNT
;
A
#
# COMPACT_ATOMS: atom_id res chain seq x y z
N MET A 1 22.85 -30.56 -16.20
CA MET A 1 22.08 -29.29 -16.29
C MET A 1 23.00 -28.23 -15.77
N LEU A 2 23.33 -27.20 -16.56
CA LEU A 2 24.08 -26.05 -16.05
C LEU A 2 23.15 -25.28 -15.12
N ASN A 3 23.42 -25.34 -13.83
CA ASN A 3 22.70 -24.54 -12.83
C ASN A 3 23.12 -23.07 -12.98
N LEU A 4 22.16 -22.16 -12.88
CA LEU A 4 22.44 -20.73 -12.84
C LEU A 4 23.25 -20.37 -11.59
N ASN A 5 24.19 -19.43 -11.75
CA ASN A 5 24.94 -18.83 -10.66
C ASN A 5 24.63 -17.33 -10.55
N ILE A 6 24.81 -16.76 -9.35
CA ILE A 6 24.71 -15.31 -9.16
C ILE A 6 25.79 -14.64 -10.02
N GLY A 7 25.38 -13.64 -10.80
CA GLY A 7 26.23 -12.92 -11.76
C GLY A 7 26.12 -13.42 -13.19
N ASP A 8 25.59 -14.64 -13.45
CA ASP A 8 25.39 -15.14 -14.80
C ASP A 8 24.49 -14.19 -15.61
N ILE A 9 24.79 -14.05 -16.90
CA ILE A 9 23.95 -13.31 -17.85
C ILE A 9 23.36 -14.31 -18.84
N VAL A 10 22.05 -14.40 -18.89
CA VAL A 10 21.31 -15.32 -19.75
C VAL A 10 20.28 -14.58 -20.58
N THR A 11 20.08 -15.03 -21.83
CA THR A 11 19.01 -14.49 -22.68
C THR A 11 17.71 -15.23 -22.38
N LEU A 12 16.65 -14.49 -22.05
CA LEU A 12 15.37 -15.05 -21.64
C LEU A 12 14.21 -14.42 -22.42
N ASP A 13 13.22 -15.24 -22.75
CA ASP A 13 11.90 -14.80 -23.17
C ASP A 13 11.07 -14.46 -21.93
N ILE A 14 10.53 -13.25 -21.90
CA ILE A 14 9.81 -12.70 -20.74
C ILE A 14 8.32 -13.04 -20.83
N GLY A 15 7.85 -13.81 -19.88
CA GLY A 15 6.46 -14.22 -19.74
C GLY A 15 5.61 -13.26 -18.93
N VAL A 16 4.56 -13.80 -18.29
CA VAL A 16 3.57 -13.03 -17.54
C VAL A 16 4.11 -12.43 -16.26
N ILE A 17 3.44 -11.38 -15.79
CA ILE A 17 3.74 -10.76 -14.50
C ILE A 17 3.31 -11.68 -13.35
N ALA A 18 4.07 -11.65 -12.26
CA ALA A 18 3.75 -12.28 -10.99
C ALA A 18 3.53 -11.25 -9.88
N HIS A 19 2.92 -11.69 -8.79
CA HIS A 19 2.85 -10.90 -7.56
C HIS A 19 4.27 -10.47 -7.11
N GLY A 20 4.39 -9.22 -6.66
CA GLY A 20 5.68 -8.61 -6.32
C GLY A 20 6.39 -7.93 -7.49
N GLY A 21 5.71 -7.75 -8.64
CA GLY A 21 6.18 -6.90 -9.75
C GLY A 21 7.26 -7.52 -10.63
N HIS A 22 7.53 -8.81 -10.48
CA HIS A 22 8.46 -9.55 -11.32
C HIS A 22 7.76 -10.19 -12.50
N PHE A 23 8.46 -10.31 -13.62
CA PHE A 23 8.00 -11.09 -14.78
C PHE A 23 8.61 -12.49 -14.75
N ILE A 24 7.83 -13.50 -15.10
CA ILE A 24 8.27 -14.89 -15.07
C ILE A 24 8.98 -15.22 -16.37
N ALA A 25 10.19 -15.77 -16.27
CA ALA A 25 10.91 -16.37 -17.37
C ALA A 25 11.36 -17.78 -16.98
N ARG A 26 11.90 -18.54 -17.93
CA ARG A 26 12.44 -19.88 -17.69
C ARG A 26 13.80 -20.06 -18.36
N HIS A 27 14.71 -20.63 -17.62
CA HIS A 27 16.00 -21.08 -18.11
C HIS A 27 16.16 -22.57 -17.79
N ASN A 28 16.23 -23.44 -18.81
CA ASN A 28 16.36 -24.90 -18.62
C ASN A 28 15.37 -25.47 -17.56
N ASN A 29 14.09 -25.12 -17.66
CA ASN A 29 13.02 -25.45 -16.72
C ASN A 29 13.09 -24.77 -15.33
N GLN A 30 14.15 -24.05 -15.00
CA GLN A 30 14.21 -23.24 -13.78
C GLN A 30 13.44 -21.94 -13.97
N VAL A 31 12.61 -21.59 -12.99
CA VAL A 31 11.87 -20.32 -12.98
C VAL A 31 12.81 -19.19 -12.59
N VAL A 32 12.79 -18.12 -13.39
CA VAL A 32 13.51 -16.87 -13.15
C VAL A 32 12.51 -15.73 -13.01
N PHE A 33 12.54 -15.02 -11.90
CA PHE A 33 11.76 -13.78 -11.67
C PHE A 33 12.59 -12.58 -12.12
N VAL A 34 12.11 -11.89 -13.15
CA VAL A 34 12.86 -10.83 -13.83
C VAL A 34 12.24 -9.45 -13.53
N ARG A 35 13.06 -8.51 -13.10
CA ARG A 35 12.72 -7.07 -12.98
C ARG A 35 13.17 -6.31 -14.23
N HIS A 36 12.67 -5.10 -14.40
CA HIS A 36 13.00 -4.20 -15.51
C HIS A 36 12.67 -4.76 -16.90
N ALA A 37 11.78 -5.74 -16.96
CA ALA A 37 11.30 -6.38 -18.19
C ALA A 37 9.79 -6.17 -18.34
N ILE A 38 9.25 -6.55 -19.51
CA ILE A 38 7.81 -6.54 -19.83
C ILE A 38 7.48 -7.84 -20.55
N THR A 39 6.27 -8.35 -20.38
CA THR A 39 5.76 -9.54 -21.10
C THR A 39 5.99 -9.44 -22.61
N GLY A 40 6.53 -10.49 -23.22
CA GLY A 40 6.79 -10.60 -24.67
C GLY A 40 8.12 -10.00 -25.12
N GLU A 41 8.93 -9.47 -24.22
CA GLU A 41 10.30 -9.05 -24.52
C GLU A 41 11.27 -10.22 -24.56
N ILE A 42 12.40 -10.03 -25.22
CA ILE A 42 13.60 -10.86 -25.11
C ILE A 42 14.69 -10.00 -24.48
N ALA A 43 15.28 -10.46 -23.40
CA ALA A 43 16.23 -9.67 -22.64
C ALA A 43 17.44 -10.49 -22.17
N ASN A 44 18.60 -9.83 -22.09
CA ASN A 44 19.72 -10.33 -21.32
C ASN A 44 19.48 -10.02 -19.85
N VAL A 45 19.37 -11.04 -19.03
CA VAL A 45 19.06 -10.98 -17.61
C VAL A 45 20.29 -11.36 -16.80
N LYS A 46 20.72 -10.47 -15.91
CA LYS A 46 21.77 -10.75 -14.93
C LYS A 46 21.14 -11.35 -13.69
N ILE A 47 21.56 -12.55 -13.30
CA ILE A 47 21.05 -13.23 -12.09
C ILE A 47 21.59 -12.50 -10.85
N THR A 48 20.69 -12.08 -9.97
CA THR A 48 21.00 -11.28 -8.77
C THR A 48 20.88 -12.09 -7.48
N SER A 49 20.00 -13.09 -7.44
CA SER A 49 19.89 -14.01 -6.30
C SER A 49 19.27 -15.35 -6.70
N ILE A 50 19.56 -16.38 -5.91
CA ILE A 50 19.04 -17.75 -6.10
C ILE A 50 18.58 -18.27 -4.75
N ASN A 51 17.33 -18.75 -4.67
CA ASN A 51 16.75 -19.40 -3.49
C ASN A 51 16.23 -20.78 -3.90
N SER A 52 16.78 -21.84 -3.34
CA SER A 52 16.40 -23.24 -3.59
C SER A 52 16.07 -23.57 -5.07
N LYS A 53 14.85 -23.34 -5.52
CA LYS A 53 14.37 -23.65 -6.89
C LYS A 53 14.09 -22.41 -7.76
N LEU A 54 14.22 -21.22 -7.20
CA LEU A 54 13.86 -19.95 -7.84
C LEU A 54 15.09 -19.09 -8.04
N ALA A 55 15.24 -18.49 -9.21
CA ALA A 55 16.24 -17.47 -9.47
C ALA A 55 15.56 -16.09 -9.64
N PHE A 56 16.30 -15.04 -9.32
CA PHE A 56 15.88 -13.66 -9.52
C PHE A 56 16.96 -12.94 -10.34
N GLY A 57 16.53 -12.02 -11.19
CA GLY A 57 17.46 -11.26 -12.02
C GLY A 57 16.88 -9.95 -12.51
N ASP A 58 17.76 -9.10 -13.01
CA ASP A 58 17.43 -7.82 -13.62
C ASP A 58 17.70 -7.86 -15.12
N ALA A 59 16.75 -7.43 -15.94
CA ALA A 59 16.95 -7.24 -17.37
C ALA A 59 17.91 -6.06 -17.58
N ILE A 60 19.13 -6.36 -18.00
CA ILE A 60 20.22 -5.36 -18.20
C ILE A 60 20.29 -4.86 -19.64
N LYS A 61 19.75 -5.61 -20.60
CA LYS A 61 19.70 -5.24 -22.02
C LYS A 61 18.45 -5.86 -22.65
N ILE A 62 17.63 -5.05 -23.28
CA ILE A 62 16.48 -5.51 -24.05
C ILE A 62 16.92 -5.76 -25.48
N LEU A 63 16.70 -6.99 -25.97
CA LEU A 63 17.04 -7.42 -27.34
C LEU A 63 15.85 -7.26 -28.28
N LYS A 64 14.64 -7.57 -27.78
CA LYS A 64 13.36 -7.33 -28.45
C LYS A 64 12.44 -6.60 -27.48
N SER A 65 12.08 -5.39 -27.82
CA SER A 65 11.26 -4.51 -26.96
C SER A 65 9.77 -4.74 -27.15
N SER A 66 9.01 -4.65 -26.05
CA SER A 66 7.56 -4.46 -26.10
C SER A 66 7.21 -3.07 -26.63
N LYS A 67 6.05 -2.94 -27.31
CA LYS A 67 5.47 -1.66 -27.69
C LYS A 67 5.10 -0.78 -26.49
N ASP A 68 4.89 -1.39 -25.34
CA ASP A 68 4.46 -0.76 -24.09
C ASP A 68 5.64 -0.26 -23.25
N ARG A 69 6.86 -0.47 -23.73
CA ARG A 69 8.07 0.04 -23.08
C ARG A 69 8.27 1.51 -23.34
N VAL A 70 8.49 2.25 -22.26
CA VAL A 70 8.86 3.67 -22.31
C VAL A 70 10.22 3.90 -21.66
N LYS A 71 10.84 5.05 -21.98
CA LYS A 71 12.05 5.47 -21.26
C LYS A 71 11.66 5.89 -19.84
N PRO A 72 12.25 5.31 -18.78
CA PRO A 72 12.00 5.75 -17.42
C PRO A 72 12.24 7.26 -17.25
N PRO A 73 11.29 8.02 -16.70
CA PRO A 73 11.50 9.44 -16.43
C PRO A 73 12.58 9.67 -15.37
N CYS A 74 12.70 8.80 -14.38
CA CYS A 74 13.68 8.89 -13.30
C CYS A 74 15.01 8.26 -13.69
N LYS A 75 16.09 9.03 -13.63
CA LYS A 75 17.47 8.56 -13.93
C LYS A 75 17.98 7.47 -12.99
N TYR A 76 17.36 7.33 -11.81
CA TYR A 76 17.71 6.32 -10.81
C TYR A 76 16.94 5.01 -10.99
N SER A 77 15.87 4.97 -11.83
CA SER A 77 15.07 3.78 -12.11
C SER A 77 15.73 2.91 -13.19
N LYS A 78 16.71 2.10 -12.77
CA LYS A 78 17.49 1.20 -13.64
C LYS A 78 18.01 0.00 -12.84
N PRO A 79 18.45 -1.10 -13.49
CA PRO A 79 19.13 -2.20 -12.81
C PRO A 79 20.26 -1.71 -11.90
N GLY A 80 20.28 -2.15 -10.65
CA GLY A 80 21.24 -1.69 -9.62
C GLY A 80 21.04 -0.27 -9.12
N GLY A 81 19.99 0.43 -9.55
CA GLY A 81 19.62 1.75 -9.07
C GLY A 81 18.62 1.72 -7.89
N CYS A 82 17.87 2.80 -7.73
CA CYS A 82 16.87 2.96 -6.67
C CYS A 82 15.80 1.86 -6.72
N GLY A 83 15.52 1.25 -5.55
CA GLY A 83 14.52 0.21 -5.39
C GLY A 83 13.08 0.68 -5.20
N GLY A 84 12.83 1.99 -5.24
CA GLY A 84 11.51 2.56 -4.92
C GLY A 84 10.45 2.44 -6.02
N CYS A 85 10.84 2.15 -7.27
CA CYS A 85 9.93 2.05 -8.41
C CYS A 85 10.26 0.83 -9.28
N ASP A 86 9.23 0.04 -9.62
CA ASP A 86 9.38 -1.18 -10.42
C ASP A 86 8.93 -0.98 -11.87
N PHE A 87 8.05 -0.01 -12.15
CA PHE A 87 7.29 0.09 -13.39
C PHE A 87 7.55 1.35 -14.22
N GLN A 88 8.56 2.16 -13.89
CA GLN A 88 8.83 3.38 -14.64
C GLN A 88 9.17 3.17 -16.12
N HIS A 89 9.55 1.96 -16.51
CA HIS A 89 9.82 1.54 -17.89
C HIS A 89 8.56 1.05 -18.63
N ILE A 90 7.39 1.08 -17.99
CA ILE A 90 6.11 0.58 -18.51
C ILE A 90 5.16 1.76 -18.67
N SER A 91 4.42 1.84 -19.78
CA SER A 91 3.41 2.89 -19.98
C SER A 91 2.32 2.85 -18.90
N ALA A 92 1.79 4.01 -18.51
CA ALA A 92 0.84 4.12 -17.40
C ALA A 92 -0.42 3.26 -17.59
N GLU A 93 -0.94 3.18 -18.82
CA GLU A 93 -2.12 2.37 -19.16
C GLU A 93 -1.88 0.88 -18.91
N ILE A 94 -0.68 0.40 -19.24
CA ILE A 94 -0.31 -1.02 -19.04
C ILE A 94 -0.04 -1.31 -17.57
N GLN A 95 0.47 -0.37 -16.78
CA GLN A 95 0.65 -0.56 -15.34
C GLN A 95 -0.65 -0.98 -14.65
N GLN A 96 -1.79 -0.35 -14.99
CA GLN A 96 -3.10 -0.71 -14.44
C GLN A 96 -3.53 -2.11 -14.87
N SER A 97 -3.33 -2.45 -16.15
CA SER A 97 -3.65 -3.78 -16.67
C SER A 97 -2.83 -4.87 -15.97
N LEU A 98 -1.54 -4.62 -15.70
CA LEU A 98 -0.68 -5.54 -14.96
C LEU A 98 -1.14 -5.71 -13.51
N LYS A 99 -1.55 -4.62 -12.83
CA LYS A 99 -2.11 -4.68 -11.48
C LYS A 99 -3.41 -5.47 -11.43
N LYS A 100 -4.28 -5.33 -12.45
CA LYS A 100 -5.47 -6.15 -12.61
C LYS A 100 -5.13 -7.65 -12.73
N ILE A 101 -4.16 -7.99 -13.57
CA ILE A 101 -3.69 -9.37 -13.74
C ILE A 101 -3.17 -9.94 -12.41
N ILE A 102 -2.41 -9.15 -11.63
CA ILE A 102 -1.93 -9.56 -10.31
C ILE A 102 -3.11 -9.88 -9.38
N ILE A 103 -4.12 -9.01 -9.29
CA ILE A 103 -5.30 -9.24 -8.44
C ILE A 103 -6.01 -10.53 -8.89
N GLN A 104 -6.28 -10.69 -10.19
CA GLN A 104 -6.95 -11.86 -10.75
C GLN A 104 -6.19 -13.16 -10.44
N ASP A 105 -4.86 -13.17 -10.66
CA ASP A 105 -4.02 -14.34 -10.40
C ASP A 105 -4.05 -14.75 -8.93
N GLN A 106 -3.96 -13.78 -8.00
CA GLN A 106 -3.98 -14.08 -6.57
C GLN A 106 -5.35 -14.64 -6.12
N PHE A 107 -6.45 -14.06 -6.56
CA PHE A 107 -7.78 -14.56 -6.23
C PHE A 107 -8.04 -15.95 -6.82
N LYS A 108 -7.66 -16.17 -8.08
CA LYS A 108 -7.77 -17.50 -8.72
C LYS A 108 -6.95 -18.56 -8.00
N ARG A 109 -5.70 -18.25 -7.66
CA ARG A 109 -4.78 -19.21 -7.02
C ARG A 109 -5.11 -19.49 -5.57
N ILE A 110 -5.45 -18.45 -4.79
CA ILE A 110 -5.58 -18.53 -3.33
C ILE A 110 -7.05 -18.71 -2.92
N ALA A 111 -7.93 -17.82 -3.38
CA ALA A 111 -9.35 -17.88 -3.04
C ALA A 111 -10.14 -18.88 -3.88
N LYS A 112 -9.57 -19.36 -5.01
CA LYS A 112 -10.22 -20.30 -5.95
C LYS A 112 -11.47 -19.72 -6.60
N ILE A 113 -11.49 -18.40 -6.80
CA ILE A 113 -12.57 -17.69 -7.50
C ILE A 113 -12.00 -16.90 -8.67
N ASP A 114 -12.75 -16.88 -9.77
CA ASP A 114 -12.46 -16.02 -10.91
C ASP A 114 -13.16 -14.67 -10.72
N ILE A 115 -12.39 -13.59 -10.82
CA ILE A 115 -12.86 -12.22 -10.65
C ILE A 115 -12.37 -11.35 -11.81
N ASN A 116 -13.07 -10.24 -12.04
CA ASN A 116 -12.67 -9.27 -13.05
C ASN A 116 -12.78 -7.82 -12.49
N PRO A 117 -11.96 -7.44 -11.51
CA PRO A 117 -12.04 -6.13 -10.90
C PRO A 117 -11.55 -5.04 -11.86
N ASP A 118 -12.12 -3.85 -11.76
CA ASP A 118 -11.51 -2.69 -12.35
C ASP A 118 -10.31 -2.22 -11.51
N VAL A 119 -9.29 -1.69 -12.19
CA VAL A 119 -8.20 -0.95 -11.54
C VAL A 119 -8.25 0.46 -12.07
N ILE A 120 -8.54 1.42 -11.21
CA ILE A 120 -8.67 2.83 -11.60
C ILE A 120 -7.40 3.60 -11.29
N SER A 121 -7.01 4.46 -12.23
CA SER A 121 -5.95 5.45 -12.00
C SER A 121 -6.44 6.55 -11.06
N VAL A 122 -5.50 7.15 -10.36
CA VAL A 122 -5.74 8.24 -9.40
C VAL A 122 -4.85 9.41 -9.77
N GLU A 123 -5.39 10.62 -9.72
CA GLU A 123 -4.58 11.82 -9.92
C GLU A 123 -3.43 11.90 -8.89
N PRO A 124 -2.24 12.35 -9.35
CA PRO A 124 -1.90 12.82 -10.69
C PRO A 124 -1.68 11.67 -11.68
N PHE A 125 -2.37 11.71 -12.82
CA PHE A 125 -2.36 10.63 -13.82
C PHE A 125 -1.01 10.43 -14.52
N THR A 126 -0.06 11.33 -14.34
CA THR A 126 1.32 11.15 -14.79
C THR A 126 2.06 10.06 -14.03
N GLY A 127 1.54 9.63 -12.88
CA GLY A 127 2.19 8.72 -11.96
C GLY A 127 3.37 9.33 -11.19
N LEU A 128 3.56 10.66 -11.29
CA LEU A 128 4.60 11.43 -10.61
C LEU A 128 3.97 12.38 -9.59
N HIS A 129 4.77 12.86 -8.62
CA HIS A 129 4.39 13.88 -7.62
C HIS A 129 3.17 13.53 -6.74
N TRP A 130 2.91 12.24 -6.52
CA TRP A 130 1.79 11.77 -5.72
C TRP A 130 2.15 11.48 -4.26
N ARG A 131 3.45 11.20 -3.98
CA ARG A 131 3.90 10.68 -2.70
C ARG A 131 4.19 11.80 -1.71
N SER A 132 3.38 11.89 -0.65
CA SER A 132 3.49 12.92 0.40
C SER A 132 4.39 12.52 1.57
N ARG A 133 4.83 11.26 1.66
CA ARG A 133 5.69 10.75 2.74
C ARG A 133 6.88 10.00 2.15
N LEU A 134 8.09 10.36 2.55
CA LEU A 134 9.33 9.80 2.02
C LEU A 134 10.35 9.60 3.14
N ASP A 135 10.85 8.38 3.28
CA ASP A 135 11.97 8.07 4.16
C ASP A 135 13.25 8.00 3.34
N LEU A 136 14.22 8.83 3.69
CA LEU A 136 15.54 8.89 3.07
C LEU A 136 16.57 8.25 4.00
N ALA A 137 17.46 7.44 3.44
CA ALA A 137 18.67 7.00 4.10
C ALA A 137 19.79 8.03 3.89
N ILE A 138 20.77 8.04 4.77
CA ILE A 138 21.99 8.83 4.62
C ILE A 138 23.11 7.88 4.16
N SER A 139 23.79 8.23 3.07
CA SER A 139 24.92 7.47 2.56
C SER A 139 26.18 7.73 3.38
N ASN A 140 27.20 6.89 3.20
CA ASN A 140 28.51 7.07 3.82
C ASN A 140 29.19 8.40 3.40
N ASN A 141 28.73 9.04 2.31
CA ASN A 141 29.19 10.34 1.85
C ASN A 141 28.40 11.50 2.46
N GLY A 142 27.49 11.25 3.40
CA GLY A 142 26.64 12.27 4.03
C GLY A 142 25.54 12.81 3.12
N LYS A 143 25.20 12.13 2.03
CA LYS A 143 24.13 12.51 1.11
C LYS A 143 22.87 11.68 1.34
N THR A 144 21.73 12.27 1.08
CA THR A 144 20.46 11.56 1.14
C THR A 144 20.25 10.65 -0.06
N GLY A 145 19.57 9.52 0.18
CA GLY A 145 19.29 8.54 -0.86
C GLY A 145 18.19 7.56 -0.49
N LEU A 146 17.97 6.62 -1.38
CA LEU A 146 17.05 5.50 -1.19
C LEU A 146 17.78 4.18 -1.38
N TYR A 147 17.35 3.15 -0.70
CA TYR A 147 17.96 1.83 -0.84
C TYR A 147 17.77 1.25 -2.24
N SER A 148 18.79 0.55 -2.74
CA SER A 148 18.64 -0.34 -3.89
C SER A 148 17.73 -1.53 -3.53
N HIS A 149 17.16 -2.17 -4.55
CA HIS A 149 16.20 -3.25 -4.33
C HIS A 149 16.81 -4.42 -3.54
N LYS A 150 16.20 -4.76 -2.40
CA LYS A 150 16.65 -5.83 -1.48
C LYS A 150 18.14 -5.76 -1.10
N SER A 151 18.61 -4.54 -0.89
CA SER A 151 20.01 -4.26 -0.53
C SER A 151 20.06 -3.10 0.46
N ASP A 152 21.11 -3.06 1.27
CA ASP A 152 21.40 -1.95 2.18
C ASP A 152 22.22 -0.84 1.49
N ALA A 153 22.55 -0.99 0.21
CA ALA A 153 23.24 0.03 -0.56
C ALA A 153 22.34 1.23 -0.80
N VAL A 154 22.79 2.40 -0.37
CA VAL A 154 22.09 3.67 -0.56
C VAL A 154 22.44 4.24 -1.93
N ILE A 155 21.43 4.46 -2.76
CA ILE A 155 21.54 5.19 -4.02
C ILE A 155 21.29 6.66 -3.72
N GLU A 156 22.34 7.46 -3.78
CA GLU A 156 22.26 8.91 -3.58
C GLU A 156 21.35 9.53 -4.64
N ILE A 157 20.40 10.35 -4.20
CA ILE A 157 19.46 11.03 -5.09
C ILE A 157 19.41 12.52 -4.76
N ASP A 158 19.19 13.33 -5.79
CA ASP A 158 18.96 14.78 -5.69
C ASP A 158 17.48 15.14 -5.73
N GLU A 159 16.63 14.19 -6.15
CA GLU A 159 15.18 14.32 -6.16
C GLU A 159 14.50 12.93 -6.23
N CYS A 160 13.23 12.87 -5.87
CA CYS A 160 12.37 11.71 -6.06
C CYS A 160 11.14 12.11 -6.88
N LEU A 161 11.09 11.74 -8.17
CA LEU A 161 10.03 12.20 -9.09
C LEU A 161 8.62 11.79 -8.68
N ILE A 162 8.45 10.73 -7.90
CA ILE A 162 7.13 10.35 -7.37
C ILE A 162 6.75 11.13 -6.11
N ALA A 163 7.71 11.78 -5.42
CA ALA A 163 7.42 12.62 -4.26
C ALA A 163 6.84 13.98 -4.68
N VAL A 164 5.97 14.55 -3.85
CA VAL A 164 5.41 15.89 -4.08
C VAL A 164 6.51 16.94 -4.16
N GLU A 165 6.27 18.01 -4.91
CA GLU A 165 7.26 19.05 -5.15
C GLU A 165 7.81 19.68 -3.86
N LYS A 166 6.99 19.81 -2.83
CA LYS A 166 7.40 20.37 -1.54
C LYS A 166 8.55 19.58 -0.89
N ILE A 167 8.53 18.25 -1.05
CA ILE A 167 9.64 17.38 -0.61
C ILE A 167 10.87 17.67 -1.45
N ASN A 168 10.76 17.67 -2.80
CA ASN A 168 11.88 17.84 -3.71
C ASN A 168 12.52 19.25 -3.62
N LYS A 169 11.72 20.27 -3.30
CA LYS A 169 12.20 21.66 -3.11
C LYS A 169 12.80 21.91 -1.73
N SER A 170 12.79 20.92 -0.83
CA SER A 170 13.40 21.09 0.49
C SER A 170 14.92 21.06 0.41
N GLU A 171 15.59 21.76 1.31
CA GLU A 171 17.05 21.77 1.41
C GLU A 171 17.67 20.42 1.79
N VAL A 172 16.85 19.43 2.15
CA VAL A 172 17.29 18.11 2.62
C VAL A 172 18.19 17.41 1.61
N PHE A 173 17.91 17.53 0.32
CA PHE A 173 18.72 16.92 -0.74
C PHE A 173 20.05 17.62 -1.00
N ASN A 174 20.20 18.87 -0.57
CA ASN A 174 21.37 19.69 -0.83
C ASN A 174 22.29 19.84 0.40
N LYS A 175 21.87 19.31 1.55
CA LYS A 175 22.65 19.31 2.79
C LYS A 175 23.54 18.09 2.89
N TRP A 176 24.65 18.25 3.58
CA TRP A 176 25.45 17.16 4.11
C TRP A 176 24.91 16.74 5.49
N TRP A 177 24.81 15.44 5.70
CA TRP A 177 24.26 14.83 6.91
C TRP A 177 25.29 13.91 7.55
N ASP A 178 25.55 14.04 8.83
CA ASP A 178 26.37 13.11 9.58
C ASP A 178 25.60 11.85 9.99
N GLY A 179 26.33 10.74 10.22
CA GLY A 179 25.75 9.48 10.68
C GLY A 179 24.94 8.73 9.62
N GLU A 180 24.43 7.56 10.03
CA GLU A 180 23.67 6.62 9.17
C GLU A 180 22.14 6.62 9.47
N ASP A 181 21.63 7.67 10.11
CA ASP A 181 20.21 7.79 10.46
C ASP A 181 19.34 7.96 9.22
N ARG A 182 18.03 7.84 9.45
CA ARG A 182 17.02 8.13 8.42
C ARG A 182 16.41 9.50 8.64
N LEU A 183 16.03 10.12 7.54
CA LEU A 183 15.22 11.32 7.50
C LEU A 183 13.83 10.94 7.02
N SER A 184 12.81 11.17 7.84
CA SER A 184 11.41 10.99 7.45
C SER A 184 10.80 12.32 7.10
N MET A 185 10.30 12.44 5.88
CA MET A 185 9.67 13.65 5.37
C MET A 185 8.17 13.43 5.19
N SER A 186 7.38 14.38 5.60
CA SER A 186 5.92 14.36 5.43
C SER A 186 5.41 15.71 4.98
N VAL A 187 4.49 15.71 4.02
CA VAL A 187 3.79 16.91 3.55
C VAL A 187 2.31 16.66 3.68
N SER A 188 1.59 17.56 4.36
CA SER A 188 0.15 17.49 4.57
C SER A 188 -0.65 17.94 3.35
N SER A 189 -1.97 17.70 3.37
CA SER A 189 -2.92 18.21 2.39
C SER A 189 -2.96 19.76 2.33
N GLU A 190 -2.53 20.44 3.40
CA GLU A 190 -2.40 21.89 3.48
C GLU A 190 -0.99 22.37 3.04
N ASN A 191 -0.21 21.50 2.42
CA ASN A 191 1.16 21.78 1.97
C ASN A 191 2.15 22.16 3.09
N GLU A 192 1.89 21.70 4.31
CA GLU A 192 2.79 21.83 5.45
C GLU A 192 3.87 20.74 5.39
N LEU A 193 5.12 21.10 5.70
CA LEU A 193 6.26 20.19 5.68
C LEU A 193 6.69 19.84 7.11
N ASN A 194 7.01 18.58 7.34
CA ASN A 194 7.82 18.13 8.46
C ASN A 194 8.99 17.30 7.94
N VAL A 195 10.16 17.52 8.51
CA VAL A 195 11.32 16.65 8.37
C VAL A 195 11.72 16.19 9.76
N ASN A 196 11.75 14.89 9.95
CA ASN A 196 12.05 14.27 11.22
C ASN A 196 13.34 13.44 11.12
N ARG A 197 14.18 13.50 12.15
CA ARG A 197 15.36 12.66 12.32
C ARG A 197 15.34 12.05 13.72
N SER A 198 15.44 10.75 13.82
CA SER A 198 15.47 10.02 15.11
C SER A 198 14.34 10.42 16.08
N GLY A 199 13.15 10.68 15.53
CA GLY A 199 11.96 11.03 16.31
C GLY A 199 11.85 12.51 16.69
N LYS A 200 12.74 13.38 16.22
CA LYS A 200 12.70 14.84 16.45
C LYS A 200 12.49 15.59 15.14
N THR A 201 11.62 16.57 15.15
CA THR A 201 11.48 17.51 14.03
C THR A 201 12.74 18.36 13.93
N ILE A 202 13.33 18.40 12.73
CA ILE A 202 14.52 19.20 12.42
C ILE A 202 14.22 20.33 11.43
N LEU A 203 13.08 20.24 10.73
CA LEU A 203 12.59 21.27 9.83
C LEU A 203 11.06 21.17 9.71
N GLY A 204 10.38 22.31 9.68
CA GLY A 204 8.92 22.39 9.51
C GLY A 204 8.14 22.28 10.81
N LEU A 205 6.92 21.73 10.76
CA LEU A 205 5.97 21.71 11.86
C LEU A 205 5.99 20.38 12.62
N ASP A 206 5.77 20.42 13.94
CA ASP A 206 5.68 19.23 14.80
C ASP A 206 4.36 18.46 14.65
N GLU A 207 3.31 19.12 14.22
CA GLU A 207 2.01 18.53 13.89
C GLU A 207 1.61 18.99 12.49
N LEU A 208 0.96 18.12 11.73
CA LEU A 208 0.51 18.37 10.38
C LEU A 208 -1.02 18.38 10.33
N LYS A 209 -1.58 19.33 9.59
CA LYS A 209 -3.01 19.42 9.36
C LYS A 209 -3.40 18.73 8.06
N GLU A 210 -4.21 17.70 8.18
CA GLU A 210 -4.81 16.99 7.05
C GLU A 210 -6.30 17.31 6.97
N VAL A 211 -6.79 17.54 5.76
CA VAL A 211 -8.22 17.80 5.49
C VAL A 211 -8.74 16.78 4.49
N VAL A 212 -9.74 16.00 4.90
CA VAL A 212 -10.35 14.94 4.07
C VAL A 212 -11.86 15.02 4.19
N GLU A 213 -12.58 15.21 3.07
CA GLU A 213 -14.06 15.23 3.05
C GLU A 213 -14.66 16.11 4.17
N LYS A 214 -14.17 17.34 4.33
CA LYS A 214 -14.59 18.28 5.37
C LYS A 214 -14.31 17.83 6.81
N ASN A 215 -13.45 16.84 7.01
CA ASN A 215 -12.92 16.46 8.31
C ASN A 215 -11.48 16.95 8.44
N THR A 216 -11.14 17.49 9.60
CA THR A 216 -9.78 17.96 9.90
C THR A 216 -9.12 17.01 10.89
N TYR A 217 -7.88 16.65 10.60
CA TYR A 217 -7.04 15.79 11.43
C TYR A 217 -5.75 16.57 11.73
N ILE A 218 -5.44 16.75 13.01
CA ILE A 218 -4.14 17.25 13.44
C ILE A 218 -3.34 16.06 13.92
N ILE A 219 -2.31 15.71 13.16
CA ILE A 219 -1.58 14.46 13.36
C ILE A 219 -0.08 14.68 13.53
N SER A 220 0.51 13.84 14.34
CA SER A 220 1.97 13.74 14.44
C SER A 220 2.55 13.20 13.12
N PRO A 221 3.70 13.70 12.66
CA PRO A 221 4.41 13.09 11.53
C PRO A 221 4.79 11.63 11.74
N LYS A 222 4.84 11.15 13.00
CA LYS A 222 5.11 9.75 13.37
C LYS A 222 3.90 8.84 13.20
N SER A 223 2.68 9.40 13.24
CA SER A 223 1.47 8.64 13.02
C SER A 223 1.36 8.20 11.57
N PHE A 224 0.87 6.98 11.36
CA PHE A 224 0.60 6.50 10.01
C PHE A 224 -0.43 7.40 9.32
N TRP A 225 -0.17 7.72 8.08
CA TRP A 225 -1.09 8.38 7.16
C TRP A 225 -0.86 7.89 5.73
N GLN A 226 -1.88 7.90 4.90
CA GLN A 226 -1.80 7.45 3.51
C GLN A 226 -0.76 8.27 2.74
N SER A 227 0.13 7.59 2.00
CA SER A 227 1.25 8.24 1.33
C SER A 227 0.88 8.91 0.01
N HIS A 228 -0.21 8.50 -0.64
CA HIS A 228 -0.68 9.15 -1.85
C HIS A 228 -1.60 10.33 -1.47
N ILE A 229 -1.35 11.50 -2.05
CA ILE A 229 -2.08 12.75 -1.70
C ILE A 229 -3.61 12.62 -1.79
N ASN A 230 -4.12 11.84 -2.75
CA ASN A 230 -5.56 11.66 -2.97
C ASN A 230 -6.11 10.35 -2.36
N ALA A 231 -5.26 9.51 -1.76
CA ALA A 231 -5.71 8.25 -1.17
C ALA A 231 -6.72 8.47 -0.03
N PRO A 232 -6.51 9.40 0.92
CA PRO A 232 -7.45 9.56 2.02
C PRO A 232 -8.89 9.81 1.56
N SER A 233 -9.12 10.77 0.65
CA SER A 233 -10.46 11.07 0.13
C SER A 233 -11.05 9.90 -0.64
N LEU A 234 -10.28 9.29 -1.54
CA LEU A 234 -10.78 8.20 -2.39
C LEU A 234 -11.13 6.96 -1.56
N LEU A 235 -10.30 6.60 -0.59
CA LEU A 235 -10.57 5.47 0.32
C LEU A 235 -11.80 5.73 1.16
N VAL A 236 -11.96 6.92 1.74
CA VAL A 236 -13.16 7.31 2.49
C VAL A 236 -14.41 7.19 1.64
N GLN A 237 -14.41 7.71 0.40
CA GLN A 237 -15.54 7.61 -0.52
C GLN A 237 -15.90 6.15 -0.84
N LYS A 238 -14.91 5.30 -1.12
CA LYS A 238 -15.15 3.87 -1.43
C LYS A 238 -15.64 3.10 -0.22
N VAL A 239 -15.04 3.33 0.96
CA VAL A 239 -15.45 2.68 2.21
C VAL A 239 -16.89 3.05 2.58
N ILE A 240 -17.25 4.33 2.56
CA ILE A 240 -18.62 4.78 2.85
C ILE A 240 -19.62 4.18 1.84
N LYS A 241 -19.29 4.21 0.55
CA LYS A 241 -20.15 3.66 -0.50
C LYS A 241 -20.41 2.16 -0.29
N TYR A 242 -19.37 1.40 0.09
CA TYR A 242 -19.47 -0.05 0.21
C TYR A 242 -20.01 -0.53 1.56
N ALA A 243 -19.86 0.27 2.61
CA ALA A 243 -20.34 -0.09 3.94
C ALA A 243 -21.87 0.02 4.10
N ASP A 244 -22.56 0.81 3.26
CA ASP A 244 -24.00 1.09 3.32
C ASP A 244 -24.47 1.51 4.73
N ILE A 245 -23.78 2.51 5.28
CA ILE A 245 -23.95 3.00 6.65
C ILE A 245 -25.30 3.72 6.80
N LYS A 246 -26.02 3.44 7.90
CA LYS A 246 -27.28 4.09 8.25
C LYS A 246 -27.18 4.77 9.61
N LEU A 247 -28.09 5.71 9.83
CA LEU A 247 -28.26 6.36 11.12
C LEU A 247 -28.46 5.32 12.22
N GLY A 248 -27.76 5.45 13.33
CA GLY A 248 -27.84 4.52 14.47
C GLY A 248 -27.02 3.25 14.34
N ASP A 249 -26.28 3.03 13.24
CA ASP A 249 -25.45 1.84 13.08
C ASP A 249 -24.32 1.79 14.13
N ARG A 250 -23.94 0.57 14.50
CA ARG A 250 -22.76 0.27 15.32
C ARG A 250 -21.65 -0.25 14.43
N VAL A 251 -20.55 0.50 14.39
CA VAL A 251 -19.43 0.28 13.47
C VAL A 251 -18.16 -0.05 14.25
N CYS A 252 -17.35 -0.94 13.74
CA CYS A 252 -15.99 -1.17 14.24
C CYS A 252 -14.96 -0.86 13.15
N ASP A 253 -14.07 0.09 13.44
CA ASP A 253 -12.95 0.51 12.60
C ASP A 253 -11.68 -0.18 13.11
N LEU A 254 -11.27 -1.27 12.44
CA LEU A 254 -10.14 -2.10 12.83
C LEU A 254 -8.87 -1.62 12.13
N TYR A 255 -7.78 -1.50 12.88
CA TYR A 255 -6.54 -0.89 12.42
C TYR A 255 -6.77 0.58 12.03
N GLY A 256 -7.59 1.27 12.84
CA GLY A 256 -8.19 2.55 12.48
C GLY A 256 -7.21 3.74 12.44
N GLY A 257 -5.93 3.53 12.84
CA GLY A 257 -4.93 4.59 12.83
C GLY A 257 -5.37 5.81 13.65
N VAL A 258 -5.29 6.97 13.05
CA VAL A 258 -5.77 8.23 13.65
C VAL A 258 -7.28 8.45 13.44
N GLY A 259 -7.98 7.52 12.78
CA GLY A 259 -9.42 7.55 12.54
C GLY A 259 -9.85 8.12 11.20
N LEU A 260 -9.09 7.86 10.13
CA LEU A 260 -9.43 8.32 8.78
C LEU A 260 -10.87 7.99 8.39
N PHE A 261 -11.31 6.75 8.63
CA PHE A 261 -12.69 6.32 8.34
C PHE A 261 -13.65 6.70 9.47
N THR A 262 -13.18 6.64 10.71
CA THR A 262 -13.99 6.95 11.91
C THR A 262 -14.65 8.34 11.86
N ALA A 263 -13.92 9.38 11.46
CA ALA A 263 -14.45 10.76 11.49
C ALA A 263 -15.66 10.97 10.54
N PRO A 264 -15.61 10.60 9.26
CA PRO A 264 -16.77 10.75 8.36
C PRO A 264 -17.91 9.80 8.74
N ILE A 265 -17.61 8.59 9.22
CA ILE A 265 -18.62 7.61 9.63
C ILE A 265 -19.39 8.10 10.86
N ALA A 266 -18.73 8.73 11.82
CA ALA A 266 -19.38 9.30 12.99
C ALA A 266 -20.47 10.32 12.64
N LYS A 267 -20.30 11.07 11.56
CA LYS A 267 -21.32 12.01 11.06
C LYS A 267 -22.53 11.27 10.46
N LEU A 268 -22.30 10.13 9.79
CA LEU A 268 -23.34 9.36 9.11
C LEU A 268 -24.20 8.57 10.09
N ILE A 269 -23.61 7.99 11.13
CA ILE A 269 -24.38 7.21 12.13
C ILE A 269 -25.10 8.11 13.14
N GLY A 270 -24.73 9.39 13.24
CA GLY A 270 -25.31 10.35 14.19
C GLY A 270 -25.02 10.02 15.65
N GLU A 271 -25.74 10.69 16.57
CA GLU A 271 -25.51 10.54 18.01
C GLU A 271 -26.07 9.22 18.58
N THR A 272 -26.99 8.56 17.89
CA THR A 272 -27.57 7.27 18.28
C THR A 272 -26.74 6.07 17.85
N GLY A 273 -25.81 6.27 16.93
CA GLY A 273 -24.86 5.25 16.50
C GLY A 273 -23.61 5.21 17.38
N GLU A 274 -22.79 4.19 17.24
CA GLU A 274 -21.55 4.00 18.01
C GLU A 274 -20.41 3.50 17.12
N ILE A 275 -19.20 4.04 17.31
CA ILE A 275 -18.00 3.56 16.63
C ILE A 275 -16.98 3.08 17.66
N HIS A 276 -16.43 1.89 17.40
CA HIS A 276 -15.29 1.35 18.10
C HIS A 276 -14.06 1.41 17.20
N LEU A 277 -13.14 2.32 17.47
CA LEU A 277 -11.84 2.40 16.80
C LEU A 277 -10.83 1.53 17.55
N ILE A 278 -10.21 0.56 16.88
CA ILE A 278 -9.15 -0.29 17.47
C ILE A 278 -7.83 0.00 16.76
N GLU A 279 -6.82 0.40 17.52
CA GLU A 279 -5.48 0.67 17.02
C GLU A 279 -4.43 0.28 18.08
N LYS A 280 -3.27 -0.21 17.64
CA LYS A 280 -2.17 -0.61 18.53
C LYS A 280 -1.07 0.43 18.66
N ASP A 281 -0.92 1.30 17.66
CA ASP A 281 0.14 2.29 17.61
C ASP A 281 -0.12 3.43 18.59
N ASN A 282 0.90 3.78 19.39
CA ASN A 282 0.79 4.77 20.45
C ASN A 282 0.59 6.20 19.90
N ASP A 283 1.29 6.55 18.82
CA ASP A 283 1.21 7.88 18.24
C ASP A 283 -0.16 8.08 17.56
N CYS A 284 -0.63 7.09 16.81
CA CYS A 284 -1.98 7.10 16.25
C CYS A 284 -3.07 7.21 17.31
N ILE A 285 -2.97 6.47 18.41
CA ILE A 285 -3.95 6.53 19.52
C ILE A 285 -3.94 7.90 20.22
N ARG A 286 -2.76 8.49 20.42
CA ARG A 286 -2.65 9.84 20.99
C ARG A 286 -3.37 10.86 20.12
N ASP A 287 -3.13 10.82 18.82
CA ASP A 287 -3.73 11.75 17.87
C ASP A 287 -5.24 11.50 17.71
N ALA A 288 -5.68 10.24 17.63
CA ALA A 288 -7.11 9.90 17.61
C ALA A 288 -7.85 10.43 18.85
N LYS A 289 -7.27 10.30 20.05
CA LYS A 289 -7.86 10.85 21.27
C LYS A 289 -8.01 12.36 21.26
N LYS A 290 -7.03 13.10 20.68
CA LYS A 290 -7.13 14.54 20.49
C LYS A 290 -8.24 14.90 19.49
N ILE A 291 -8.29 14.21 18.34
CA ILE A 291 -9.25 14.45 17.26
C ILE A 291 -10.69 14.21 17.76
N PHE A 292 -10.91 13.15 18.52
CA PHE A 292 -12.24 12.73 18.95
C PHE A 292 -12.60 13.05 20.40
N GLN A 293 -11.85 13.91 21.11
CA GLN A 293 -12.02 14.22 22.53
C GLN A 293 -13.45 14.62 22.94
N ASN A 294 -14.21 15.26 22.01
CA ASN A 294 -15.57 15.73 22.25
C ASN A 294 -16.65 14.85 21.59
N LYS A 295 -16.31 13.65 21.14
CA LYS A 295 -17.23 12.70 20.47
C LYS A 295 -17.57 11.53 21.38
N LYS A 296 -18.74 11.61 22.05
CA LYS A 296 -19.17 10.58 23.02
C LYS A 296 -19.51 9.24 22.40
N ASN A 297 -19.88 9.22 21.12
CA ASN A 297 -20.23 8.03 20.37
C ASN A 297 -19.02 7.34 19.71
N ILE A 298 -17.79 7.80 19.97
CA ILE A 298 -16.56 7.17 19.48
C ILE A 298 -15.80 6.60 20.68
N ILE A 299 -15.59 5.28 20.66
CA ILE A 299 -14.88 4.54 21.71
C ILE A 299 -13.54 4.05 21.14
N ILE A 300 -12.44 4.57 21.69
CA ILE A 300 -11.08 4.23 21.23
C ILE A 300 -10.50 3.11 22.09
N HIS A 301 -10.09 2.03 21.44
CA HIS A 301 -9.48 0.86 22.07
C HIS A 301 -8.00 0.77 21.69
N HIS A 302 -7.12 1.09 22.62
CA HIS A 302 -5.68 0.92 22.43
C HIS A 302 -5.28 -0.56 22.61
N GLY A 303 -4.74 -1.17 21.57
CA GLY A 303 -4.20 -2.54 21.59
C GLY A 303 -4.42 -3.30 20.29
N LYS A 304 -3.97 -4.55 20.27
CA LYS A 304 -4.10 -5.41 19.10
C LYS A 304 -5.57 -5.76 18.84
N VAL A 305 -5.94 -5.82 17.56
CA VAL A 305 -7.31 -6.13 17.13
C VAL A 305 -7.79 -7.46 17.74
N GLU A 306 -6.96 -8.50 17.72
CA GLU A 306 -7.29 -9.84 18.21
C GLU A 306 -7.70 -9.83 19.71
N GLN A 307 -7.15 -8.89 20.49
CA GLN A 307 -7.40 -8.79 21.93
C GLN A 307 -8.61 -7.92 22.26
N LYS A 308 -8.94 -6.95 21.40
CA LYS A 308 -9.99 -5.96 21.66
C LYS A 308 -11.31 -6.34 21.02
N LEU A 309 -11.31 -6.83 19.77
CA LEU A 309 -12.52 -7.14 19.00
C LEU A 309 -13.40 -8.18 19.72
N SER A 310 -12.81 -9.20 20.35
CA SER A 310 -13.57 -10.22 21.07
C SER A 310 -14.51 -9.65 22.15
N LYS A 311 -14.14 -8.52 22.77
CA LYS A 311 -14.85 -7.89 23.88
C LYS A 311 -16.01 -6.98 23.45
N ILE A 312 -16.06 -6.58 22.18
CA ILE A 312 -17.08 -5.68 21.65
C ILE A 312 -18.25 -6.52 21.16
N LYS A 313 -19.49 -6.13 21.49
CA LYS A 313 -20.72 -6.85 21.14
C LYS A 313 -21.59 -6.02 20.19
N ASN A 314 -22.49 -6.70 19.50
CA ASN A 314 -23.53 -6.07 18.66
C ASN A 314 -22.96 -5.14 17.58
N ILE A 315 -21.98 -5.59 16.84
CA ILE A 315 -21.36 -4.83 15.72
C ILE A 315 -22.16 -5.16 14.45
N GLY A 316 -22.69 -4.12 13.80
CA GLY A 316 -23.40 -4.28 12.52
C GLY A 316 -22.50 -4.14 11.30
N ILE A 317 -21.46 -3.32 11.38
CA ILE A 317 -20.56 -3.04 10.26
C ILE A 317 -19.10 -3.11 10.75
N ILE A 318 -18.25 -3.74 9.97
CA ILE A 318 -16.80 -3.78 10.23
C ILE A 318 -16.06 -3.20 9.03
N ILE A 319 -15.17 -2.27 9.31
CA ILE A 319 -14.22 -1.71 8.37
C ILE A 319 -12.83 -2.10 8.84
N LEU A 320 -11.96 -2.50 7.91
CA LEU A 320 -10.59 -2.86 8.26
C LEU A 320 -9.61 -2.44 7.17
N ASP A 321 -8.46 -1.91 7.61
CA ASP A 321 -7.29 -1.56 6.78
C ASP A 321 -6.02 -2.15 7.43
N PRO A 322 -5.84 -3.47 7.36
CA PRO A 322 -4.75 -4.15 8.04
C PRO A 322 -3.40 -3.93 7.34
N PRO A 323 -2.28 -4.24 8.00
CA PRO A 323 -0.96 -4.22 7.38
C PRO A 323 -0.85 -5.25 6.23
N ARG A 324 0.26 -5.21 5.48
CA ARG A 324 0.52 -6.04 4.28
C ARG A 324 0.26 -7.54 4.44
N ASN A 325 0.46 -8.08 5.64
CA ASN A 325 0.17 -9.49 5.92
C ASN A 325 -1.32 -9.81 6.12
N GLY A 326 -2.21 -8.81 5.94
CA GLY A 326 -3.65 -8.94 6.08
C GLY A 326 -4.11 -9.04 7.53
N ALA A 327 -5.42 -9.23 7.73
CA ALA A 327 -6.02 -9.40 9.05
C ALA A 327 -5.67 -10.77 9.67
N GLY A 328 -5.54 -11.78 8.84
CA GLY A 328 -5.18 -13.13 9.23
C GLY A 328 -6.34 -13.93 9.82
N ARG A 329 -6.14 -15.25 9.87
CA ARG A 329 -7.20 -16.22 10.20
C ARG A 329 -7.89 -15.94 11.53
N GLN A 330 -7.14 -15.52 12.56
CA GLN A 330 -7.70 -15.29 13.89
C GLN A 330 -8.68 -14.11 13.90
N VAL A 331 -8.29 -12.98 13.31
CA VAL A 331 -9.15 -11.78 13.24
C VAL A 331 -10.36 -12.03 12.36
N ILE A 332 -10.16 -12.67 11.19
CA ILE A 332 -11.28 -13.00 10.29
C ILE A 332 -12.31 -13.91 10.99
N LYS A 333 -11.88 -14.91 11.77
CA LYS A 333 -12.81 -15.73 12.58
C LYS A 333 -13.57 -14.89 13.59
N GLN A 334 -12.90 -14.00 14.31
CA GLN A 334 -13.58 -13.11 15.26
C GLN A 334 -14.59 -12.18 14.57
N ILE A 335 -14.28 -11.70 13.35
CA ILE A 335 -15.23 -10.93 12.53
C ILE A 335 -16.46 -11.76 12.21
N ILE A 336 -16.29 -12.99 11.74
CA ILE A 336 -17.38 -13.92 11.41
C ILE A 336 -18.25 -14.19 12.65
N ASP A 337 -17.64 -14.41 13.82
CA ASP A 337 -18.35 -14.65 15.09
C ASP A 337 -19.25 -13.47 15.52
N LYS A 338 -18.92 -12.23 15.06
CA LYS A 338 -19.75 -11.04 15.31
C LYS A 338 -20.95 -10.94 14.37
N LYS A 339 -20.97 -11.71 13.27
CA LYS A 339 -22.05 -11.71 12.27
C LYS A 339 -22.40 -10.30 11.78
N PRO A 340 -21.42 -9.48 11.35
CA PRO A 340 -21.72 -8.16 10.82
C PRO A 340 -22.52 -8.28 9.53
N LYS A 341 -23.50 -7.39 9.35
CA LYS A 341 -24.28 -7.31 8.09
C LYS A 341 -23.43 -6.85 6.91
N SER A 342 -22.34 -6.12 7.17
CA SER A 342 -21.42 -5.59 6.16
C SER A 342 -19.99 -5.57 6.67
N ILE A 343 -19.05 -5.97 5.80
CA ILE A 343 -17.61 -5.89 6.02
C ILE A 343 -17.01 -5.12 4.84
N VAL A 344 -16.21 -4.09 5.10
CA VAL A 344 -15.40 -3.40 4.08
C VAL A 344 -13.93 -3.58 4.41
N TYR A 345 -13.20 -4.16 3.46
CA TYR A 345 -11.79 -4.51 3.61
C TYR A 345 -10.94 -3.67 2.64
N VAL A 346 -10.08 -2.82 3.17
CA VAL A 346 -9.04 -2.10 2.43
C VAL A 346 -7.74 -2.90 2.53
N SER A 347 -7.01 -3.10 1.44
CA SER A 347 -5.81 -3.93 1.43
C SER A 347 -4.79 -3.50 0.40
N CYS A 348 -3.57 -3.29 0.81
CA CYS A 348 -2.43 -3.01 -0.07
C CYS A 348 -1.73 -4.28 -0.61
N ASP A 349 -2.24 -5.48 -0.29
CA ASP A 349 -1.69 -6.75 -0.78
C ASP A 349 -2.80 -7.70 -1.25
N PRO A 350 -2.92 -7.95 -2.57
CA PRO A 350 -3.94 -8.82 -3.13
C PRO A 350 -3.87 -10.28 -2.66
N ALA A 351 -2.68 -10.77 -2.30
CA ALA A 351 -2.52 -12.16 -1.85
C ALA A 351 -3.10 -12.37 -0.45
N SER A 352 -2.84 -11.45 0.47
CA SER A 352 -3.41 -11.48 1.80
C SER A 352 -4.93 -11.26 1.78
N LEU A 353 -5.42 -10.35 0.93
CA LEU A 353 -6.85 -10.15 0.73
C LEU A 353 -7.53 -11.41 0.19
N ALA A 354 -6.96 -12.05 -0.84
CA ALA A 354 -7.50 -13.29 -1.41
C ALA A 354 -7.57 -14.42 -0.37
N ARG A 355 -6.55 -14.55 0.49
CA ARG A 355 -6.54 -15.54 1.59
C ARG A 355 -7.65 -15.27 2.59
N ASP A 356 -7.81 -14.04 3.02
CA ASP A 356 -8.82 -13.64 4.01
C ASP A 356 -10.23 -13.71 3.41
N THR A 357 -10.39 -13.34 2.13
CA THR A 357 -11.63 -13.51 1.34
C THR A 357 -12.08 -14.98 1.30
N LYS A 358 -11.13 -15.91 1.06
CA LYS A 358 -11.46 -17.34 1.07
C LYS A 358 -12.14 -17.76 2.37
N ILE A 359 -11.61 -17.35 3.51
CA ILE A 359 -12.15 -17.68 4.82
C ILE A 359 -13.56 -17.08 5.00
N LEU A 360 -13.79 -15.84 4.54
CA LEU A 360 -15.10 -15.19 4.60
C LEU A 360 -16.13 -15.95 3.75
N ILE A 361 -15.78 -16.31 2.51
CA ILE A 361 -16.69 -17.05 1.60
C ILE A 361 -17.02 -18.44 2.17
N GLU A 362 -16.03 -19.16 2.71
CA GLU A 362 -16.23 -20.47 3.35
C GLU A 362 -17.13 -20.39 4.61
N ASN A 363 -17.41 -19.16 5.11
CA ASN A 363 -18.26 -18.91 6.27
C ASN A 363 -19.48 -18.02 5.94
N ASN A 364 -20.08 -18.23 4.78
CA ASN A 364 -21.33 -17.62 4.34
C ASN A 364 -21.30 -16.10 4.14
N TYR A 365 -20.15 -15.53 3.74
CA TYR A 365 -20.09 -14.17 3.25
C TYR A 365 -19.95 -14.16 1.73
N THR A 366 -20.65 -13.25 1.07
CA THR A 366 -20.55 -13.00 -0.38
C THR A 366 -19.64 -11.81 -0.62
N LEU A 367 -18.67 -11.95 -1.53
CA LEU A 367 -17.91 -10.82 -2.08
C LEU A 367 -18.80 -10.05 -3.04
N ASN A 368 -19.26 -8.86 -2.65
CA ASN A 368 -20.19 -8.03 -3.46
C ASN A 368 -19.44 -7.08 -4.40
N ASN A 369 -18.38 -6.46 -3.91
CA ASN A 369 -17.59 -5.52 -4.67
C ASN A 369 -16.11 -5.78 -4.45
N LEU A 370 -15.32 -5.59 -5.51
CA LEU A 370 -13.87 -5.54 -5.46
C LEU A 370 -13.37 -4.55 -6.52
N ILE A 371 -12.58 -3.59 -6.10
CA ILE A 371 -11.94 -2.62 -6.97
C ILE A 371 -10.46 -2.48 -6.60
N GLY A 372 -9.61 -2.33 -7.61
CA GLY A 372 -8.23 -1.90 -7.44
C GLY A 372 -8.10 -0.39 -7.60
N LEU A 373 -7.28 0.23 -6.78
CA LEU A 373 -6.94 1.65 -6.83
C LEU A 373 -5.44 1.76 -7.09
N ASP A 374 -5.05 2.45 -8.15
CA ASP A 374 -3.64 2.70 -8.43
C ASP A 374 -3.12 3.87 -7.57
N LEU A 375 -3.01 3.62 -6.26
CA LEU A 375 -2.47 4.57 -5.28
C LEU A 375 -0.94 4.54 -5.20
N PHE A 376 -0.29 3.66 -5.96
CA PHE A 376 1.16 3.52 -6.01
C PHE A 376 1.65 3.43 -7.46
N PRO A 377 1.35 4.44 -8.29
CA PRO A 377 1.82 4.43 -9.68
C PRO A 377 3.35 4.32 -9.73
N MET A 378 3.89 3.83 -10.84
CA MET A 378 5.30 3.48 -11.04
C MET A 378 5.82 2.32 -10.19
N THR A 379 4.95 1.66 -9.39
CA THR A 379 5.26 0.47 -8.61
C THR A 379 4.29 -0.67 -8.90
N HIS A 380 4.62 -1.87 -8.46
CA HIS A 380 3.75 -3.05 -8.58
C HIS A 380 2.61 -3.07 -7.55
N HIS A 381 2.65 -2.21 -6.55
CA HIS A 381 1.64 -2.17 -5.50
C HIS A 381 0.30 -1.68 -6.03
N VAL A 382 -0.76 -2.26 -5.50
CA VAL A 382 -2.15 -1.87 -5.78
C VAL A 382 -2.93 -1.91 -4.47
N GLU A 383 -3.74 -0.88 -4.24
CA GLU A 383 -4.70 -0.88 -3.15
C GLU A 383 -5.99 -1.52 -3.61
N CYS A 384 -6.57 -2.38 -2.80
CA CYS A 384 -7.84 -3.02 -3.08
C CYS A 384 -8.88 -2.58 -2.04
N VAL A 385 -10.13 -2.36 -2.48
CA VAL A 385 -11.26 -2.19 -1.59
C VAL A 385 -12.30 -3.24 -1.94
N ALA A 386 -12.58 -4.10 -0.98
CA ALA A 386 -13.57 -5.18 -1.12
C ALA A 386 -14.72 -5.00 -0.13
N SER A 387 -15.92 -5.44 -0.49
CA SER A 387 -17.04 -5.49 0.43
C SER A 387 -17.72 -6.85 0.45
N PHE A 388 -18.18 -7.22 1.64
CA PHE A 388 -18.81 -8.51 1.88
C PHE A 388 -20.10 -8.31 2.68
N THR A 389 -21.12 -9.13 2.39
CA THR A 389 -22.36 -9.22 3.17
C THR A 389 -22.61 -10.66 3.56
N GLU A 390 -23.22 -10.85 4.72
CA GLU A 390 -23.65 -12.18 5.17
C GLU A 390 -24.73 -12.72 4.21
N GLN A 391 -24.59 -13.96 3.76
CA GLN A 391 -25.65 -14.64 3.00
C GLN A 391 -26.82 -14.91 3.94
N LYS A 392 -27.98 -14.33 3.63
CA LYS A 392 -29.21 -14.72 4.30
C LYS A 392 -29.57 -16.13 3.83
N ASN A 393 -29.64 -17.08 4.75
CA ASN A 393 -30.25 -18.36 4.46
C ASN A 393 -31.73 -18.10 4.07
N THR A 394 -32.02 -18.23 2.77
CA THR A 394 -33.38 -18.23 2.25
C THR A 394 -34.07 -19.55 2.62
#